data_4eae6aeca3fbe94670f39f183250daf0
#
_entry.id   4eae6aeca3fbe94670f39f183250daf0
#
_cell.length_a   1.000
_cell.length_b   1.000
_cell.length_c   1.000
_cell.angle_alpha   90.00
_cell.angle_beta   90.00
_cell.angle_gamma   90.00
#
_symmetry.space_group_name_H-M   'P 1'
#
loop_
_entity.id
_entity.type
_entity.pdbx_description
1 polymer ?
#
loop_
_entity_poly.entity_id
_entity_poly.type
_entity_poly.pdbx_seq_one_letter_code
_entity_poly.pdbx_strand_id
1 'polypeptide(L)'
;MLSLKILLILQGFIRHGHKKSFLKRDRLTDSFVITNKKMYAIVEIKGQQFKAEEGKYLYVHHLGDEVKEGDAITFDKVLLIDADGDVKVGAPAVEGAKVECEVLLPLVKGDKVIVFKKKRRKGYRRKNGHRQQFSKVLIKSIVTA
;
A
#
# COMPACT_ATOMS: atom_id res chain seq x y z
N MET A 1 -62.41 30.02 12.59
CA MET A 1 -62.43 28.84 13.43
C MET A 1 -61.06 28.17 13.39
N LEU A 2 -60.13 28.78 14.02
CA LEU A 2 -58.74 28.29 14.22
C LEU A 2 -58.47 28.44 15.68
N SER A 3 -58.51 27.39 16.44
CA SER A 3 -58.06 27.40 17.82
C SER A 3 -58.15 26.02 18.42
N LEU A 4 -57.32 25.69 19.27
CA LEU A 4 -57.29 24.54 20.21
C LEU A 4 -56.27 23.46 19.99
N LYS A 5 -55.33 23.57 19.07
CA LYS A 5 -54.26 22.59 18.99
C LYS A 5 -52.85 23.10 19.35
N ILE A 6 -52.70 24.34 19.78
CA ILE A 6 -51.39 24.93 20.14
C ILE A 6 -51.13 25.01 21.65
N LEU A 7 -52.13 24.72 22.46
CA LEU A 7 -52.04 24.88 23.93
C LEU A 7 -51.64 23.60 24.72
N LEU A 8 -51.30 22.53 24.03
CA LEU A 8 -50.99 21.22 24.68
C LEU A 8 -49.53 20.82 24.61
N ILE A 9 -48.66 21.71 24.14
CA ILE A 9 -47.21 21.40 23.98
C ILE A 9 -46.36 22.06 25.08
N LEU A 10 -46.95 22.88 25.97
CA LEU A 10 -46.21 23.68 26.96
C LEU A 10 -46.36 23.22 28.42
N GLN A 11 -46.91 22.06 28.69
CA GLN A 11 -47.03 21.53 30.05
C GLN A 11 -46.45 20.14 30.24
N GLY A 12 -45.19 19.96 29.92
CA GLY A 12 -44.48 18.67 30.11
C GLY A 12 -43.05 18.84 30.62
N PHE A 13 -42.72 20.03 31.19
CA PHE A 13 -41.41 20.26 31.76
C PHE A 13 -41.46 20.23 33.26
N ILE A 14 -41.60 19.07 33.86
CA ILE A 14 -41.42 18.88 35.31
C ILE A 14 -40.52 17.69 35.55
N ARG A 15 -39.31 18.00 35.99
CA ARG A 15 -38.42 17.28 36.92
C ARG A 15 -38.81 15.84 37.23
N HIS A 16 -37.91 14.91 36.87
CA HIS A 16 -37.58 13.80 37.79
C HIS A 16 -36.16 13.33 37.51
N GLY A 17 -35.27 13.56 38.42
CA GLY A 17 -34.65 12.52 39.20
C GLY A 17 -33.54 11.74 38.49
N HIS A 18 -32.29 12.16 38.75
CA HIS A 18 -31.11 11.34 38.63
C HIS A 18 -31.37 9.90 39.13
N LYS A 19 -31.58 8.95 38.25
CA LYS A 19 -31.21 7.59 38.49
C LYS A 19 -30.10 7.27 37.51
N LYS A 20 -28.86 7.26 38.00
CA LYS A 20 -27.72 6.66 37.36
C LYS A 20 -28.04 5.17 37.22
N SER A 21 -28.68 4.77 36.12
CA SER A 21 -28.69 3.37 35.71
C SER A 21 -27.27 3.09 35.27
N PHE A 22 -26.56 2.37 36.08
CA PHE A 22 -25.31 1.71 35.78
C PHE A 22 -25.65 0.66 34.72
N LEU A 23 -25.69 1.09 33.48
CA LEU A 23 -25.69 0.18 32.35
C LEU A 23 -24.36 -0.56 32.42
N LYS A 24 -24.43 -1.79 32.87
CA LYS A 24 -23.43 -2.81 32.64
C LYS A 24 -23.01 -2.66 31.19
N ARG A 25 -21.86 -2.14 31.04
CA ARG A 25 -21.16 -2.12 29.74
C ARG A 25 -20.76 -3.57 29.49
N ASP A 26 -21.69 -4.29 28.87
CA ASP A 26 -21.41 -5.63 28.37
C ASP A 26 -20.20 -5.48 27.46
N ARG A 27 -19.12 -6.09 27.90
CA ARG A 27 -17.88 -6.26 27.15
C ARG A 27 -18.14 -7.20 25.98
N LEU A 28 -18.91 -6.75 25.03
CA LEU A 28 -18.94 -7.28 23.68
C LEU A 28 -18.13 -6.32 22.77
N THR A 29 -16.98 -5.91 23.26
CA THR A 29 -15.88 -5.63 22.36
C THR A 29 -15.21 -6.98 22.13
N ASP A 30 -15.92 -7.88 21.45
CA ASP A 30 -15.23 -8.82 20.62
C ASP A 30 -14.32 -7.95 19.75
N SER A 31 -13.08 -7.95 20.19
CA SER A 31 -11.99 -7.48 19.43
C SER A 31 -12.12 -8.13 18.05
N PHE A 32 -12.71 -7.36 17.13
CA PHE A 32 -12.42 -7.55 15.73
C PHE A 32 -10.94 -7.14 15.59
N VAL A 33 -10.09 -7.96 16.15
CA VAL A 33 -8.69 -7.99 15.82
C VAL A 33 -8.70 -8.41 14.36
N ILE A 34 -8.76 -7.41 13.48
CA ILE A 34 -8.26 -7.56 12.14
C ILE A 34 -6.79 -7.89 12.38
N THR A 35 -6.48 -9.15 12.55
CA THR A 35 -5.17 -9.67 12.32
C THR A 35 -4.94 -9.41 10.84
N ASN A 36 -4.41 -8.24 10.54
CA ASN A 36 -3.83 -7.98 9.24
C ASN A 36 -2.68 -8.99 9.12
N LYS A 37 -3.01 -10.17 8.63
CA LYS A 37 -2.03 -11.14 8.17
C LYS A 37 -1.12 -10.40 7.22
N LYS A 38 0.04 -10.02 7.70
CA LYS A 38 1.02 -9.30 6.88
C LYS A 38 1.81 -10.32 6.07
N MET A 39 1.16 -10.84 5.03
CA MET A 39 1.87 -11.62 4.05
C MET A 39 2.79 -10.68 3.25
N TYR A 40 4.06 -11.06 3.14
CA TYR A 40 4.98 -10.40 2.22
C TYR A 40 5.83 -11.42 1.48
N ALA A 41 6.26 -11.02 0.30
CA ALA A 41 7.17 -11.81 -0.52
C ALA A 41 8.40 -10.97 -0.92
N ILE A 42 9.54 -11.63 -1.10
CA ILE A 42 10.71 -11.03 -1.74
C ILE A 42 10.72 -11.51 -3.17
N VAL A 43 10.57 -10.59 -4.11
CA VAL A 43 10.49 -10.86 -5.54
C VAL A 43 11.65 -10.17 -6.26
N GLU A 44 12.22 -10.86 -7.25
CA GLU A 44 13.24 -10.28 -8.13
C GLU A 44 12.59 -9.74 -9.40
N ILE A 45 12.72 -8.43 -9.62
CA ILE A 45 12.18 -7.73 -10.77
C ILE A 45 13.34 -7.01 -11.47
N LYS A 46 13.60 -7.33 -12.74
CA LYS A 46 14.69 -6.72 -13.51
C LYS A 46 16.06 -6.75 -12.82
N GLY A 47 16.38 -7.86 -12.11
CA GLY A 47 17.65 -8.03 -11.40
C GLY A 47 17.76 -7.31 -10.06
N GLN A 48 16.67 -6.73 -9.58
CA GLN A 48 16.60 -6.11 -8.25
C GLN A 48 15.56 -6.82 -7.38
N GLN A 49 15.85 -6.93 -6.10
CA GLN A 49 14.97 -7.56 -5.12
C GLN A 49 14.11 -6.51 -4.44
N PHE A 50 12.82 -6.79 -4.36
CA PHE A 50 11.83 -5.93 -3.74
C PHE A 50 11.01 -6.70 -2.71
N LYS A 51 10.69 -6.03 -1.60
CA LYS A 51 9.71 -6.53 -0.65
C LYS A 51 8.31 -6.17 -1.16
N ALA A 52 7.56 -7.17 -1.54
CA ALA A 52 6.19 -7.07 -2.00
C ALA A 52 5.23 -7.33 -0.84
N GLU A 53 4.34 -6.38 -0.54
CA GLU A 53 3.24 -6.52 0.43
C GLU A 53 1.92 -6.24 -0.29
N GLU A 54 0.89 -7.01 -0.02
CA GLU A 54 -0.42 -6.84 -0.65
C GLU A 54 -1.01 -5.45 -0.38
N GLY A 55 -1.59 -4.84 -1.40
CA GLY A 55 -2.18 -3.51 -1.35
C GLY A 55 -1.17 -2.35 -1.35
N LYS A 56 0.14 -2.63 -1.37
CA LYS A 56 1.17 -1.60 -1.48
C LYS A 56 1.65 -1.42 -2.91
N TYR A 57 2.16 -0.22 -3.21
CA TYR A 57 2.78 0.07 -4.49
C TYR A 57 4.30 0.04 -4.38
N LEU A 58 4.95 -0.31 -5.47
CA LEU A 58 6.40 -0.31 -5.62
C LEU A 58 6.83 0.52 -6.83
N TYR A 59 8.02 1.11 -6.73
CA TYR A 59 8.71 1.70 -7.88
C TYR A 59 9.79 0.72 -8.34
N VAL A 60 9.58 0.14 -9.52
CA VAL A 60 10.51 -0.79 -10.15
C VAL A 60 11.20 -0.14 -11.34
N HIS A 61 12.31 -0.70 -11.80
CA HIS A 61 12.90 -0.23 -13.05
C HIS A 61 11.88 -0.29 -14.18
N HIS A 62 11.91 0.70 -15.07
CA HIS A 62 10.99 0.80 -16.19
C HIS A 62 10.81 -0.54 -16.92
N LEU A 63 9.58 -1.02 -16.96
CA LEU A 63 9.26 -2.38 -17.43
C LEU A 63 9.36 -2.52 -18.96
N GLY A 64 9.20 -1.42 -19.69
CA GLY A 64 9.24 -1.35 -21.13
C GLY A 64 8.16 -0.41 -21.66
N ASP A 65 8.29 -0.02 -22.94
CA ASP A 65 7.36 0.90 -23.58
C ASP A 65 6.04 0.21 -24.01
N GLU A 66 6.01 -1.12 -23.99
CA GLU A 66 4.84 -1.93 -24.36
C GLU A 66 3.79 -1.96 -23.25
N VAL A 67 4.19 -1.70 -22.01
CA VAL A 67 3.34 -1.79 -20.82
C VAL A 67 2.48 -0.52 -20.69
N LYS A 68 1.18 -0.71 -20.54
CA LYS A 68 0.19 0.37 -20.40
C LYS A 68 -0.32 0.48 -18.96
N GLU A 69 -0.97 1.60 -18.67
CA GLU A 69 -1.68 1.78 -17.40
C GLU A 69 -2.84 0.78 -17.31
N GLY A 70 -2.97 0.13 -16.14
CA GLY A 70 -3.97 -0.88 -15.87
C GLY A 70 -3.60 -2.30 -16.30
N ASP A 71 -2.44 -2.51 -16.94
CA ASP A 71 -2.01 -3.85 -17.31
C ASP A 71 -1.70 -4.69 -16.08
N ALA A 72 -2.16 -5.95 -16.10
CA ALA A 72 -1.83 -6.95 -15.10
C ALA A 72 -0.51 -7.64 -15.48
N ILE A 73 0.46 -7.62 -14.56
CA ILE A 73 1.77 -8.25 -14.74
C ILE A 73 1.98 -9.24 -13.61
N THR A 74 2.47 -10.43 -13.93
CA THR A 74 2.85 -11.45 -12.97
C THR A 74 4.36 -11.59 -12.90
N PHE A 75 4.89 -11.70 -11.68
CA PHE A 75 6.29 -11.98 -11.43
C PHE A 75 6.42 -13.36 -10.81
N ASP A 76 7.09 -14.27 -11.50
CA ASP A 76 7.24 -15.67 -11.08
C ASP A 76 8.50 -15.90 -10.22
N LYS A 77 9.47 -14.96 -10.25
CA LYS A 77 10.73 -15.12 -9.54
C LYS A 77 10.62 -14.64 -8.09
N VAL A 78 9.98 -15.44 -7.27
CA VAL A 78 9.79 -15.19 -5.84
C VAL A 78 10.87 -15.94 -5.06
N LEU A 79 11.66 -15.21 -4.28
CA LEU A 79 12.80 -15.77 -3.53
C LEU A 79 12.40 -16.23 -2.13
N LEU A 80 11.46 -15.52 -1.51
CA LEU A 80 11.00 -15.79 -0.15
C LEU A 80 9.54 -15.36 0.01
N ILE A 81 8.79 -16.09 0.80
CA ILE A 81 7.43 -15.74 1.24
C ILE A 81 7.36 -15.90 2.74
N ASP A 82 6.83 -14.89 3.41
CA ASP A 82 6.47 -14.94 4.82
C ASP A 82 4.95 -14.76 4.95
N ALA A 83 4.31 -15.77 5.49
CA ALA A 83 2.88 -15.77 5.81
C ALA A 83 2.71 -15.91 7.32
N ASP A 84 2.63 -14.79 8.05
CA ASP A 84 2.42 -14.76 9.52
C ASP A 84 3.47 -15.53 10.33
N GLY A 85 4.72 -15.55 9.89
CA GLY A 85 5.82 -16.24 10.57
C GLY A 85 6.18 -17.60 9.96
N ASP A 86 5.36 -18.12 9.06
CA ASP A 86 5.73 -19.28 8.24
C ASP A 86 6.57 -18.81 7.04
N VAL A 87 7.88 -18.92 7.19
CA VAL A 87 8.83 -18.46 6.17
C VAL A 87 9.21 -19.60 5.23
N LYS A 88 8.90 -19.45 3.95
CA LYS A 88 9.35 -20.35 2.87
C LYS A 88 10.45 -19.66 2.07
N VAL A 89 11.64 -20.26 2.04
CA VAL A 89 12.78 -19.75 1.27
C VAL A 89 12.99 -20.61 0.04
N GLY A 90 13.12 -19.97 -1.12
CA GLY A 90 13.38 -20.67 -2.38
C GLY A 90 14.85 -21.04 -2.54
N ALA A 91 15.12 -22.08 -3.34
CA ALA A 91 16.45 -22.50 -3.72
C ALA A 91 16.55 -22.70 -5.25
N PRO A 92 16.72 -21.66 -6.07
CA PRO A 92 16.82 -20.21 -5.79
C PRO A 92 15.48 -19.51 -5.65
N ALA A 93 14.38 -20.05 -6.17
CA ALA A 93 13.04 -19.47 -6.11
C ALA A 93 12.04 -20.44 -5.49
N VAL A 94 10.96 -19.92 -4.93
CA VAL A 94 9.86 -20.73 -4.40
C VAL A 94 9.03 -21.23 -5.59
N GLU A 95 8.92 -22.53 -5.74
CA GLU A 95 8.17 -23.14 -6.84
C GLU A 95 6.67 -22.85 -6.71
N GLY A 96 6.05 -22.52 -7.84
CA GLY A 96 4.60 -22.22 -7.90
C GLY A 96 4.17 -20.88 -7.31
N ALA A 97 5.08 -20.11 -6.70
CA ALA A 97 4.77 -18.81 -6.16
C ALA A 97 4.77 -17.73 -7.25
N LYS A 98 3.79 -16.82 -7.19
CA LYS A 98 3.65 -15.70 -8.13
C LYS A 98 3.17 -14.45 -7.40
N VAL A 99 3.63 -13.29 -7.87
CA VAL A 99 3.15 -12.00 -7.40
C VAL A 99 2.40 -11.31 -8.53
N GLU A 100 1.12 -11.07 -8.32
CA GLU A 100 0.26 -10.39 -9.29
C GLU A 100 0.26 -8.88 -8.98
N CYS A 101 0.58 -8.11 -10.00
CA CYS A 101 0.68 -6.66 -9.91
C CYS A 101 -0.14 -5.99 -11.01
N GLU A 102 -0.60 -4.79 -10.73
CA GLU A 102 -1.21 -3.90 -11.71
C GLU A 102 -0.32 -2.67 -11.92
N VAL A 103 -0.14 -2.27 -13.15
CA VAL A 103 0.64 -1.09 -13.50
C VAL A 103 -0.20 0.16 -13.30
N LEU A 104 0.16 0.98 -12.30
CA LEU A 104 -0.49 2.27 -12.07
C LEU A 104 0.02 3.35 -13.03
N LEU A 105 1.36 3.40 -13.22
CA LEU A 105 2.01 4.35 -14.11
C LEU A 105 3.17 3.66 -14.80
N PRO A 106 3.16 3.55 -16.14
CA PRO A 106 4.21 2.85 -16.88
C PRO A 106 5.54 3.59 -16.84
N LEU A 107 5.51 4.93 -16.83
CA LEU A 107 6.72 5.75 -16.83
C LEU A 107 6.67 6.83 -15.77
N VAL A 108 7.53 6.72 -14.77
CA VAL A 108 7.77 7.72 -13.73
C VAL A 108 9.24 8.12 -13.77
N LYS A 109 9.51 9.40 -13.89
CA LYS A 109 10.88 9.92 -13.88
C LYS A 109 11.30 10.22 -12.44
N GLY A 110 12.37 9.60 -11.99
CA GLY A 110 13.00 9.88 -10.71
C GLY A 110 13.63 11.26 -10.62
N ASP A 111 14.34 11.53 -9.54
CA ASP A 111 15.05 12.79 -9.34
C ASP A 111 16.19 12.97 -10.31
N LYS A 112 16.42 14.21 -10.71
CA LYS A 112 17.54 14.54 -11.60
C LYS A 112 18.82 14.63 -10.79
N VAL A 113 19.72 13.67 -11.03
CA VAL A 113 21.07 13.67 -10.45
C VAL A 113 22.02 14.38 -11.38
N ILE A 114 22.72 15.38 -10.87
CA ILE A 114 23.70 16.14 -11.64
C ILE A 114 25.10 15.67 -11.27
N VAL A 115 25.82 15.12 -12.25
CA VAL A 115 27.22 14.76 -12.12
C VAL A 115 28.07 15.92 -12.66
N PHE A 116 28.78 16.59 -11.76
CA PHE A 116 29.65 17.69 -12.10
C PHE A 116 31.11 17.34 -11.83
N LYS A 117 31.95 17.44 -12.83
CA LYS A 117 33.40 17.21 -12.74
C LYS A 117 34.15 18.48 -13.19
N LYS A 118 35.07 18.92 -12.34
CA LYS A 118 35.93 20.09 -12.61
C LYS A 118 37.37 19.78 -12.17
N LYS A 119 38.35 20.24 -12.96
CA LYS A 119 39.77 20.25 -12.59
C LYS A 119 40.21 21.68 -12.38
N ARG A 120 40.81 21.98 -11.23
CA ARG A 120 41.34 23.32 -10.91
C ARG A 120 42.43 23.69 -11.91
N ARG A 121 42.40 24.94 -12.38
CA ARG A 121 43.39 25.54 -13.27
C ARG A 121 43.60 24.85 -14.63
N LYS A 122 42.77 23.88 -15.01
CA LYS A 122 42.93 23.13 -16.27
C LYS A 122 41.78 23.30 -17.27
N GLY A 123 40.89 24.27 -17.04
CA GLY A 123 39.76 24.53 -17.96
C GLY A 123 38.77 23.35 -18.10
N TYR A 124 39.03 22.21 -17.46
CA TYR A 124 38.18 21.05 -17.55
C TYR A 124 36.93 21.20 -16.67
N ARG A 125 35.77 21.22 -17.32
CA ARG A 125 34.47 21.29 -16.68
C ARG A 125 33.45 20.44 -17.47
N ARG A 126 32.87 19.43 -16.83
CA ARG A 126 31.83 18.57 -17.40
C ARG A 126 30.65 18.56 -16.48
N LYS A 127 29.42 18.74 -17.00
CA LYS A 127 28.18 18.68 -16.26
C LYS A 127 27.22 17.78 -17.04
N ASN A 128 26.86 16.62 -16.46
CA ASN A 128 25.92 15.70 -17.02
C ASN A 128 24.77 15.53 -16.03
N GLY A 129 23.54 15.46 -16.55
CA GLY A 129 22.36 15.12 -15.74
C GLY A 129 21.91 13.72 -16.09
N HIS A 130 21.54 12.95 -15.05
CA HIS A 130 20.88 11.66 -15.21
C HIS A 130 19.54 11.68 -14.52
N ARG A 131 18.54 11.06 -15.11
CA ARG A 131 17.21 10.89 -14.53
C ARG A 131 16.75 9.47 -14.82
N GLN A 132 16.66 8.67 -13.75
CA GLN A 132 16.25 7.27 -13.87
C GLN A 132 14.76 7.17 -14.18
N GLN A 133 14.42 6.20 -15.01
CA GLN A 133 13.05 5.87 -15.35
C GLN A 133 12.59 4.68 -14.50
N PHE A 134 11.38 4.81 -13.94
CA PHE A 134 10.73 3.79 -13.13
C PHE A 134 9.32 3.53 -13.66
N SER A 135 8.76 2.39 -13.27
CA SER A 135 7.33 2.10 -13.39
C SER A 135 6.74 1.95 -11.99
N LYS A 136 5.55 2.47 -11.77
CA LYS A 136 4.81 2.31 -10.49
C LYS A 136 3.83 1.18 -10.63
N VAL A 137 4.00 0.14 -9.82
CA VAL A 137 3.14 -1.05 -9.80
C VAL A 137 2.45 -1.20 -8.44
N LEU A 138 1.20 -1.63 -8.44
CA LEU A 138 0.43 -1.99 -7.26
C LEU A 138 0.43 -3.50 -7.12
N ILE A 139 0.75 -4.01 -5.95
CA ILE A 139 0.68 -5.43 -5.65
C ILE A 139 -0.75 -5.77 -5.30
N LYS A 140 -1.40 -6.64 -6.08
CA LYS A 140 -2.78 -7.09 -5.86
C LYS A 140 -2.84 -8.29 -4.96
N SER A 141 -2.08 -9.33 -5.31
CA SER A 141 -2.08 -10.60 -4.59
C SER A 141 -0.73 -11.30 -4.65
N ILE A 142 -0.47 -12.11 -3.64
CA ILE A 142 0.67 -13.01 -3.56
C ILE A 142 0.11 -14.42 -3.57
N VAL A 143 0.32 -15.13 -4.68
CA VAL A 143 -0.14 -16.51 -4.84
C VAL A 143 0.97 -17.44 -4.37
N THR A 144 0.63 -18.34 -3.47
CA THR A 144 1.52 -19.40 -2.98
C THR A 144 1.01 -20.74 -3.50
N ALA A 145 1.92 -21.64 -3.85
CA ALA A 145 1.58 -23.02 -4.16
C ALA A 145 1.38 -23.82 -2.88
#